data_e120e3627ee355b1a1b58d07b3210282
#
_entry.id   e120e3627ee355b1a1b58d07b3210282
#
_cell.length_a   1.000
_cell.length_b   1.000
_cell.length_c   1.000
_cell.angle_alpha   90.00
_cell.angle_beta   90.00
_cell.angle_gamma   90.00
#
_symmetry.space_group_name_H-M   'P 1'
#
loop_
_entity.id
_entity.type
_entity.pdbx_description
1 polymer ?
#
loop_
_entity_poly.entity_id
_entity_poly.type
_entity_poly.pdbx_seq_one_letter_code
_entity_poly.pdbx_strand_id
1 'polypeptide(L)'
;MEKARTVPDSYPLTLNSLVLGCNQKSSRFPSMELTEVDVSYALSAMKLIAISTQQPLIREVSGSRSIRFEHNFQRSIGVPEQSAVILGLLMLRGPQTAGELRINTERWYKFSDISSVEGFLEELQDRSAEKGGPLVQKLPRAPGAREQRWAHLLCGAIDLTLLATENEVQELAANEGSLIHQRISALEQEVALLRQIVENLSQELGLSQP
;
A
#
# COMPACT_ATOMS: atom_id res chain seq x y z
N MET A 1 0.75 8.46 9.22
CA MET A 1 0.03 7.28 9.74
C MET A 1 0.93 6.05 9.78
N GLU A 2 1.32 5.47 8.63
CA GLU A 2 2.21 4.29 8.59
C GLU A 2 3.44 4.45 9.48
N LYS A 3 4.23 5.49 9.28
CA LYS A 3 5.48 5.71 10.00
C LYS A 3 5.31 5.99 11.50
N ALA A 4 4.19 6.55 11.91
CA ALA A 4 3.86 6.71 13.33
C ALA A 4 3.78 5.36 14.08
N ARG A 5 3.54 4.26 13.35
CA ARG A 5 3.40 2.91 13.92
C ARG A 5 4.59 2.01 13.63
N THR A 6 5.19 2.17 12.46
CA THR A 6 6.30 1.30 12.02
C THR A 6 7.67 1.80 12.44
N VAL A 7 7.82 3.10 12.71
CA VAL A 7 9.07 3.74 13.16
C VAL A 7 8.77 4.86 14.17
N PRO A 8 8.19 4.53 15.33
CA PRO A 8 7.72 5.51 16.33
C PRO A 8 8.84 6.43 16.84
N ASP A 9 10.06 5.92 16.96
CA ASP A 9 11.21 6.69 17.45
C ASP A 9 11.60 7.86 16.54
N SER A 10 11.26 7.77 15.25
CA SER A 10 11.51 8.82 14.26
C SER A 10 10.32 9.77 14.07
N TYR A 11 9.20 9.48 14.69
CA TYR A 11 7.97 10.26 14.59
C TYR A 11 7.88 11.32 15.71
N PRO A 12 7.40 12.56 15.45
CA PRO A 12 6.95 13.15 14.18
C PRO A 12 8.06 13.34 13.14
N LEU A 13 7.69 13.30 11.84
CA LEU A 13 8.61 13.23 10.72
C LEU A 13 9.07 14.61 10.24
N THR A 14 10.33 14.72 9.84
CA THR A 14 10.84 15.86 9.07
C THR A 14 10.37 15.82 7.62
N LEU A 15 10.49 16.93 6.88
CA LEU A 15 10.17 16.98 5.45
C LEU A 15 10.94 15.93 4.66
N ASN A 16 12.25 15.83 4.86
CA ASN A 16 13.09 14.82 4.19
C ASN A 16 12.63 13.39 4.50
N SER A 17 12.31 13.08 5.76
CA SER A 17 11.78 11.77 6.14
C SER A 17 10.44 11.46 5.49
N LEU A 18 9.61 12.48 5.24
CA LEU A 18 8.35 12.34 4.51
C LEU A 18 8.59 12.04 3.03
N VAL A 19 9.50 12.77 2.38
CA VAL A 19 9.89 12.53 0.97
C VAL A 19 10.37 11.09 0.80
N LEU A 20 11.29 10.65 1.65
CA LEU A 20 11.80 9.25 1.65
C LEU A 20 10.66 8.24 1.87
N GLY A 21 9.72 8.55 2.76
CA GLY A 21 8.56 7.70 3.03
C GLY A 21 7.56 7.64 1.87
N CYS A 22 7.36 8.74 1.13
CA CYS A 22 6.50 8.79 -0.05
C CYS A 22 7.11 7.99 -1.21
N ASN A 23 8.41 8.15 -1.45
CA ASN A 23 9.14 7.54 -2.57
C ASN A 23 9.59 6.09 -2.30
N GLN A 24 9.11 5.49 -1.22
CA GLN A 24 9.42 4.10 -0.89
C GLN A 24 8.92 3.17 -2.00
N LYS A 25 9.79 2.27 -2.49
CA LYS A 25 9.46 1.36 -3.61
C LYS A 25 8.52 0.21 -3.21
N SER A 26 8.43 -0.13 -1.94
CA SER A 26 7.55 -1.19 -1.45
C SER A 26 6.33 -0.62 -0.71
N SER A 27 5.23 -1.36 -0.72
CA SER A 27 3.99 -1.00 0.00
C SER A 27 3.37 0.33 -0.46
N ARG A 28 3.56 0.67 -1.73
CA ARG A 28 2.98 1.85 -2.42
C ARG A 28 2.41 1.42 -3.76
N PHE A 29 1.23 1.92 -4.06
CA PHE A 29 0.62 1.78 -5.38
C PHE A 29 -0.19 3.04 -5.69
N PRO A 30 0.13 3.73 -6.80
CA PRO A 30 1.37 3.59 -7.58
C PRO A 30 2.62 4.00 -6.79
N SER A 31 3.80 3.55 -7.24
CA SER A 31 5.08 4.08 -6.75
C SER A 31 5.24 5.51 -7.24
N MET A 32 5.71 6.40 -6.36
CA MET A 32 5.89 7.82 -6.65
C MET A 32 7.35 8.23 -6.60
N GLU A 33 7.67 9.35 -7.27
CA GLU A 33 8.97 10.02 -7.24
C GLU A 33 8.72 11.51 -7.00
N LEU A 34 8.40 11.85 -5.75
CA LEU A 34 8.06 13.21 -5.34
C LEU A 34 9.32 13.97 -4.90
N THR A 35 9.35 15.26 -5.24
CA THR A 35 10.36 16.20 -4.74
C THR A 35 9.99 16.75 -3.37
N GLU A 36 10.93 17.42 -2.70
CA GLU A 36 10.63 18.16 -1.46
C GLU A 36 9.57 19.26 -1.67
N VAL A 37 9.56 19.87 -2.85
CA VAL A 37 8.59 20.91 -3.21
C VAL A 37 7.18 20.34 -3.29
N ASP A 38 7.02 19.18 -3.94
CA ASP A 38 5.73 18.48 -4.06
C ASP A 38 5.18 18.12 -2.69
N VAL A 39 6.02 17.52 -1.85
CA VAL A 39 5.61 17.14 -0.49
C VAL A 39 5.30 18.35 0.37
N SER A 40 6.08 19.42 0.27
CA SER A 40 5.83 20.67 1.01
C SER A 40 4.50 21.34 0.59
N TYR A 41 4.21 21.34 -0.71
CA TYR A 41 2.94 21.82 -1.24
C TYR A 41 1.76 20.99 -0.71
N ALA A 42 1.85 19.68 -0.76
CA ALA A 42 0.84 18.77 -0.23
C ALA A 42 0.62 18.97 1.28
N LEU A 43 1.69 19.13 2.06
CA LEU A 43 1.60 19.41 3.49
C LEU A 43 0.88 20.75 3.76
N SER A 44 1.18 21.79 2.99
CA SER A 44 0.52 23.09 3.11
C SER A 44 -0.98 22.99 2.82
N ALA A 45 -1.38 22.25 1.79
CA ALA A 45 -2.78 21.98 1.49
C ALA A 45 -3.46 21.18 2.62
N MET A 46 -2.83 20.12 3.13
CA MET A 46 -3.39 19.28 4.19
C MET A 46 -3.57 20.00 5.53
N LYS A 47 -2.84 21.08 5.80
CA LYS A 47 -3.07 21.94 6.97
C LYS A 47 -4.40 22.70 6.88
N LEU A 48 -4.85 23.00 5.66
CA LEU A 48 -6.08 23.77 5.42
C LEU A 48 -7.29 22.85 5.28
N ILE A 49 -7.09 21.58 5.01
CA ILE A 49 -8.19 20.60 4.85
C ILE A 49 -8.67 20.14 6.22
N ALA A 50 -9.94 20.40 6.48
CA ALA A 50 -10.69 19.86 7.61
C ALA A 50 -11.90 19.10 7.06
N ILE A 51 -11.92 17.78 7.20
CA ILE A 51 -12.92 16.93 6.52
C ILE A 51 -14.23 16.90 7.29
N SER A 52 -14.24 16.42 8.53
CA SER A 52 -15.49 16.21 9.28
C SER A 52 -15.56 16.96 10.60
N THR A 53 -14.45 17.34 11.20
CA THR A 53 -14.39 17.83 12.58
C THR A 53 -13.76 19.21 12.72
N GLN A 54 -13.57 19.97 11.67
CA GLN A 54 -12.85 21.24 11.64
C GLN A 54 -11.39 21.16 12.16
N GLN A 55 -10.86 19.95 12.32
CA GLN A 55 -9.48 19.71 12.71
C GLN A 55 -8.63 19.46 11.46
N PRO A 56 -7.44 20.07 11.34
CA PRO A 56 -6.57 19.83 10.18
C PRO A 56 -6.09 18.36 10.14
N LEU A 57 -5.80 17.86 8.92
CA LEU A 57 -5.29 16.51 8.71
C LEU A 57 -3.90 16.31 9.29
N ILE A 58 -3.10 17.36 9.33
CA ILE A 58 -1.73 17.35 9.87
C ILE A 58 -1.50 18.54 10.80
N ARG A 59 -0.52 18.39 11.69
CA ARG A 59 -0.02 19.44 12.57
C ARG A 59 1.48 19.58 12.43
N GLU A 60 1.96 20.80 12.55
CA GLU A 60 3.38 21.09 12.73
C GLU A 60 3.72 21.04 14.22
N VAL A 61 4.80 20.35 14.52
CA VAL A 61 5.38 20.27 15.85
C VAL A 61 6.75 20.95 15.79
N SER A 62 6.90 22.04 16.54
CA SER A 62 8.18 22.74 16.63
C SER A 62 9.16 21.89 17.44
N GLY A 63 10.16 21.35 16.77
CA GLY A 63 11.31 20.69 17.39
C GLY A 63 12.47 21.67 17.60
N SER A 64 13.50 21.26 18.33
CA SER A 64 14.64 22.11 18.69
C SER A 64 15.47 22.60 17.48
N ARG A 65 15.42 21.94 16.32
CA ARG A 65 16.27 22.26 15.15
C ARG A 65 15.53 22.22 13.80
N SER A 66 14.36 21.60 13.72
CA SER A 66 13.61 21.46 12.47
C SER A 66 12.13 21.30 12.74
N ILE A 67 11.30 21.80 11.81
CA ILE A 67 9.86 21.58 11.81
C ILE A 67 9.63 20.09 11.55
N ARG A 68 8.72 19.51 12.34
CA ARG A 68 8.27 18.14 12.19
C ARG A 68 6.77 18.12 11.97
N PHE A 69 6.29 17.05 11.34
CA PHE A 69 4.90 16.90 10.97
C PHE A 69 4.31 15.64 11.62
N GLU A 70 3.16 15.81 12.25
CA GLU A 70 2.34 14.71 12.75
C GLU A 70 0.99 14.68 12.05
N HIS A 71 0.44 13.48 11.87
CA HIS A 71 -0.91 13.33 11.34
C HIS A 71 -1.95 13.49 12.45
N ASN A 72 -3.09 14.04 12.07
CA ASN A 72 -4.27 14.15 12.92
C ASN A 72 -5.48 13.47 12.28
N PHE A 73 -5.22 12.45 11.44
CA PHE A 73 -6.17 11.84 10.53
C PHE A 73 -7.44 11.31 11.22
N GLN A 74 -7.28 10.53 12.30
CA GLN A 74 -8.41 9.99 13.05
C GLN A 74 -9.38 11.07 13.53
N ARG A 75 -8.85 12.12 14.15
CA ARG A 75 -9.65 13.22 14.70
C ARG A 75 -10.25 14.08 13.60
N SER A 76 -9.49 14.32 12.53
CA SER A 76 -9.96 15.13 11.39
C SER A 76 -11.11 14.47 10.66
N ILE A 77 -11.07 13.14 10.48
CA ILE A 77 -12.12 12.39 9.79
C ILE A 77 -13.23 11.95 10.76
N GLY A 78 -12.93 11.84 12.06
CA GLY A 78 -13.88 11.38 13.07
C GLY A 78 -14.17 9.89 12.97
N VAL A 79 -13.11 9.07 12.87
CA VAL A 79 -13.20 7.60 12.80
C VAL A 79 -12.35 6.93 13.89
N PRO A 80 -12.67 5.71 14.32
CA PRO A 80 -11.85 4.96 15.26
C PRO A 80 -10.51 4.57 14.61
N GLU A 81 -9.58 4.12 15.45
CA GLU A 81 -8.22 3.75 15.04
C GLU A 81 -8.20 2.67 13.97
N GLN A 82 -9.03 1.66 14.10
CA GLN A 82 -9.13 0.53 13.19
C GLN A 82 -9.52 1.01 11.78
N SER A 83 -10.56 1.83 11.70
CA SER A 83 -11.02 2.43 10.45
C SER A 83 -9.97 3.36 9.83
N ALA A 84 -9.24 4.12 10.64
CA ALA A 84 -8.16 4.97 10.15
C ALA A 84 -6.99 4.15 9.57
N VAL A 85 -6.68 2.98 10.15
CA VAL A 85 -5.66 2.06 9.63
C VAL A 85 -6.09 1.49 8.28
N ILE A 86 -7.34 1.04 8.14
CA ILE A 86 -7.91 0.53 6.88
C ILE A 86 -7.85 1.61 5.80
N LEU A 87 -8.34 2.82 6.08
CA LEU A 87 -8.30 3.95 5.15
C LEU A 87 -6.87 4.30 4.74
N GLY A 88 -5.94 4.35 5.70
CA GLY A 88 -4.53 4.62 5.43
C GLY A 88 -3.89 3.58 4.50
N LEU A 89 -4.27 2.32 4.64
CA LEU A 89 -3.74 1.26 3.78
C LEU A 89 -4.34 1.31 2.38
N LEU A 90 -5.65 1.57 2.27
CA LEU A 90 -6.31 1.77 0.98
C LEU A 90 -5.73 2.96 0.21
N MET A 91 -5.39 4.07 0.91
CA MET A 91 -4.70 5.20 0.29
C MET A 91 -3.29 4.86 -0.22
N LEU A 92 -2.57 3.97 0.47
CA LEU A 92 -1.19 3.64 0.12
C LEU A 92 -1.07 2.56 -0.95
N ARG A 93 -2.01 1.64 -1.00
CA ARG A 93 -1.92 0.43 -1.84
C ARG A 93 -3.08 0.28 -2.82
N GLY A 94 -4.00 1.26 -2.87
CA GLY A 94 -5.18 1.17 -3.72
C GLY A 94 -6.21 0.14 -3.21
N PRO A 95 -7.12 -0.30 -4.09
CA PRO A 95 -8.21 -1.21 -3.73
C PRO A 95 -7.73 -2.59 -3.28
N GLN A 96 -8.30 -3.10 -2.18
CA GLN A 96 -7.94 -4.40 -1.57
C GLN A 96 -9.16 -5.18 -1.11
N THR A 97 -9.05 -6.51 -1.03
CA THR A 97 -10.02 -7.38 -0.38
C THR A 97 -9.91 -7.26 1.15
N ALA A 98 -10.93 -7.70 1.89
CA ALA A 98 -10.87 -7.72 3.35
C ALA A 98 -9.74 -8.63 3.87
N GLY A 99 -9.48 -9.75 3.19
CA GLY A 99 -8.38 -10.64 3.50
C GLY A 99 -7.00 -9.99 3.30
N GLU A 100 -6.79 -9.29 2.17
CA GLU A 100 -5.56 -8.53 1.91
C GLU A 100 -5.36 -7.42 2.95
N LEU A 101 -6.43 -6.68 3.30
CA LEU A 101 -6.38 -5.64 4.32
C LEU A 101 -5.95 -6.21 5.67
N ARG A 102 -6.51 -7.34 6.10
CA ARG A 102 -6.14 -7.98 7.37
C ARG A 102 -4.64 -8.30 7.43
N ILE A 103 -4.10 -8.88 6.36
CA ILE A 103 -2.67 -9.24 6.29
C ILE A 103 -1.80 -7.98 6.26
N ASN A 104 -2.15 -7.02 5.42
CA ASN A 104 -1.34 -5.83 5.19
C ASN A 104 -1.37 -4.83 6.35
N THR A 105 -2.40 -4.87 7.20
CA THR A 105 -2.50 -4.02 8.41
C THR A 105 -1.72 -4.56 9.58
N GLU A 106 -1.25 -5.79 9.59
CA GLU A 106 -0.68 -6.47 10.77
C GLU A 106 0.41 -5.67 11.50
N ARG A 107 1.22 -4.94 10.75
CA ARG A 107 2.27 -4.07 11.32
C ARG A 107 1.76 -2.73 11.88
N TRP A 108 0.51 -2.36 11.59
CA TRP A 108 -0.11 -1.12 12.04
C TRP A 108 -1.13 -1.38 13.14
N TYR A 109 -1.98 -2.37 12.90
CA TYR A 109 -3.00 -2.85 13.81
C TYR A 109 -3.35 -4.31 13.47
N LYS A 110 -3.38 -5.17 14.48
CA LYS A 110 -3.68 -6.58 14.32
C LYS A 110 -5.19 -6.82 14.53
N PHE A 111 -5.91 -7.04 13.44
CA PHE A 111 -7.29 -7.49 13.49
C PHE A 111 -7.38 -8.97 13.88
N SER A 112 -8.40 -9.35 14.64
CA SER A 112 -8.62 -10.73 15.08
C SER A 112 -8.86 -11.67 13.90
N ASP A 113 -9.74 -11.28 13.01
CA ASP A 113 -10.20 -12.06 11.86
C ASP A 113 -10.60 -11.16 10.68
N ILE A 114 -11.00 -11.77 9.56
CA ILE A 114 -11.47 -11.07 8.36
C ILE A 114 -12.82 -10.38 8.65
N SER A 115 -13.71 -11.03 9.40
CA SER A 115 -15.03 -10.48 9.72
C SER A 115 -14.93 -9.17 10.50
N SER A 116 -13.91 -9.02 11.36
CA SER A 116 -13.64 -7.76 12.05
C SER A 116 -13.29 -6.64 11.05
N VAL A 117 -12.51 -6.93 10.01
CA VAL A 117 -12.18 -5.95 8.96
C VAL A 117 -13.43 -5.60 8.15
N GLU A 118 -14.24 -6.61 7.78
CA GLU A 118 -15.49 -6.41 7.06
C GLU A 118 -16.47 -5.53 7.83
N GLY A 119 -16.63 -5.75 9.13
CA GLY A 119 -17.48 -4.92 9.97
C GLY A 119 -17.07 -3.44 9.97
N PHE A 120 -15.77 -3.13 10.07
CA PHE A 120 -15.29 -1.75 9.95
C PHE A 120 -15.44 -1.16 8.54
N LEU A 121 -15.32 -1.98 7.50
CA LEU A 121 -15.55 -1.54 6.12
C LEU A 121 -17.03 -1.21 5.87
N GLU A 122 -17.94 -2.03 6.37
CA GLU A 122 -19.39 -1.79 6.30
C GLU A 122 -19.76 -0.52 7.08
N GLU A 123 -19.24 -0.34 8.29
CA GLU A 123 -19.42 0.87 9.07
C GLU A 123 -18.94 2.14 8.35
N LEU A 124 -17.80 2.04 7.64
CA LEU A 124 -17.29 3.13 6.81
C LEU A 124 -18.11 3.40 5.55
N GLN A 125 -18.72 2.36 4.96
CA GLN A 125 -19.60 2.48 3.81
C GLN A 125 -20.97 3.06 4.21
N ASP A 126 -21.52 2.63 5.34
CA ASP A 126 -22.87 3.02 5.81
C ASP A 126 -22.86 4.32 6.63
N ARG A 127 -21.73 5.02 6.63
CA ARG A 127 -21.56 6.26 7.39
C ARG A 127 -22.55 7.32 6.94
N SER A 128 -23.27 7.91 7.89
CA SER A 128 -24.31 8.91 7.63
C SER A 128 -23.75 10.20 7.01
N ALA A 129 -24.58 10.88 6.23
CA ALA A 129 -24.24 12.17 5.62
C ALA A 129 -23.85 13.24 6.67
N GLU A 130 -24.47 13.21 7.85
CA GLU A 130 -24.13 14.11 8.97
C GLU A 130 -22.67 13.96 9.45
N LYS A 131 -22.11 12.76 9.31
CA LYS A 131 -20.71 12.47 9.64
C LYS A 131 -19.75 12.64 8.44
N GLY A 132 -20.23 13.20 7.33
CA GLY A 132 -19.47 13.42 6.10
C GLY A 132 -19.64 12.32 5.05
N GLY A 133 -20.58 11.41 5.21
CA GLY A 133 -20.93 10.37 4.24
C GLY A 133 -19.96 9.19 4.18
N PRO A 134 -20.18 8.26 3.24
CA PRO A 134 -19.34 7.08 3.01
C PRO A 134 -17.88 7.43 2.77
N LEU A 135 -16.98 6.64 3.35
CA LEU A 135 -15.53 6.81 3.20
C LEU A 135 -14.87 5.67 2.39
N VAL A 136 -15.60 4.59 2.19
CA VAL A 136 -15.20 3.47 1.34
C VAL A 136 -16.36 3.01 0.48
N GLN A 137 -16.03 2.33 -0.61
CA GLN A 137 -17.00 1.69 -1.50
C GLN A 137 -16.51 0.29 -1.86
N LYS A 138 -17.45 -0.65 -1.85
CA LYS A 138 -17.22 -2.00 -2.36
C LYS A 138 -17.29 -1.96 -3.89
N LEU A 139 -16.24 -2.42 -4.56
CA LEU A 139 -16.15 -2.42 -6.01
C LEU A 139 -16.90 -3.60 -6.62
N PRO A 140 -17.36 -3.50 -7.86
CA PRO A 140 -17.82 -4.66 -8.62
C PRO A 140 -16.77 -5.76 -8.63
N ARG A 141 -17.22 -7.01 -8.66
CA ARG A 141 -16.31 -8.15 -8.73
C ARG A 141 -15.61 -8.16 -10.10
N ALA A 142 -14.29 -8.18 -10.10
CA ALA A 142 -13.52 -8.34 -11.32
C ALA A 142 -13.75 -9.75 -11.93
N PRO A 143 -13.71 -9.90 -13.25
CA PRO A 143 -13.79 -11.19 -13.91
C PRO A 143 -12.75 -12.16 -13.32
N GLY A 144 -13.16 -13.38 -12.96
CA GLY A 144 -12.27 -14.38 -12.36
C GLY A 144 -11.93 -14.20 -10.88
N ALA A 145 -12.21 -13.05 -10.28
CA ALA A 145 -11.94 -12.82 -8.87
C ALA A 145 -12.95 -13.55 -7.96
N ARG A 146 -12.46 -14.10 -6.83
CA ARG A 146 -13.32 -14.75 -5.82
C ARG A 146 -14.00 -13.75 -4.91
N GLU A 147 -13.30 -12.65 -4.56
CA GLU A 147 -13.74 -11.64 -3.60
C GLU A 147 -13.84 -10.27 -4.26
N GLN A 148 -14.67 -9.41 -3.69
CA GLN A 148 -14.76 -8.02 -4.08
C GLN A 148 -13.70 -7.20 -3.35
N ARG A 149 -13.19 -6.15 -4.01
CA ARG A 149 -12.25 -5.21 -3.42
C ARG A 149 -12.96 -4.00 -2.87
N TRP A 150 -12.36 -3.37 -1.89
CA TRP A 150 -12.79 -2.12 -1.29
C TRP A 150 -11.84 -1.00 -1.69
N ALA A 151 -12.39 0.16 -1.97
CA ALA A 151 -11.61 1.35 -2.26
C ALA A 151 -12.09 2.53 -1.40
N HIS A 152 -11.20 3.48 -1.11
CA HIS A 152 -11.55 4.68 -0.35
C HIS A 152 -12.18 5.75 -1.25
N LEU A 153 -13.05 6.59 -0.65
CA LEU A 153 -13.72 7.71 -1.31
C LEU A 153 -13.14 9.09 -0.92
N LEU A 154 -12.00 9.12 -0.24
CA LEU A 154 -11.40 10.36 0.27
C LEU A 154 -10.94 11.33 -0.83
N CYS A 155 -10.73 10.84 -2.04
CA CYS A 155 -10.39 11.64 -3.23
C CYS A 155 -11.59 11.88 -4.15
N GLY A 156 -12.79 11.58 -3.70
CA GLY A 156 -14.02 11.68 -4.50
C GLY A 156 -14.53 10.33 -5.00
N ALA A 157 -15.51 10.37 -5.89
CA ALA A 157 -16.10 9.16 -6.48
C ALA A 157 -15.06 8.40 -7.32
N ILE A 158 -15.15 7.08 -7.29
CA ILE A 158 -14.23 6.21 -8.01
C ILE A 158 -14.67 6.12 -9.46
N ASP A 159 -13.77 6.42 -10.38
CA ASP A 159 -13.97 6.15 -11.80
C ASP A 159 -13.69 4.67 -12.08
N LEU A 160 -14.76 3.90 -12.23
CA LEU A 160 -14.69 2.46 -12.48
C LEU A 160 -14.04 2.12 -13.83
N THR A 161 -14.03 3.06 -14.78
CA THR A 161 -13.39 2.84 -16.09
C THR A 161 -11.87 2.86 -15.98
N LEU A 162 -11.32 3.73 -15.15
CA LEU A 162 -9.88 3.77 -14.86
C LEU A 162 -9.42 2.52 -14.10
N LEU A 163 -10.25 2.01 -13.17
CA LEU A 163 -9.93 0.77 -12.45
C LEU A 163 -9.96 -0.48 -13.34
N ALA A 164 -10.78 -0.51 -14.38
CA ALA A 164 -10.79 -1.60 -15.34
C ALA A 164 -9.48 -1.68 -16.12
N THR A 165 -8.98 -0.54 -16.59
CA THR A 165 -7.68 -0.46 -17.29
C THR A 165 -6.50 -0.79 -16.38
N GLU A 166 -6.53 -0.37 -15.12
CA GLU A 166 -5.48 -0.71 -14.14
C GLU A 166 -5.47 -2.21 -13.79
N ASN A 167 -6.62 -2.85 -13.71
CA ASN A 167 -6.72 -4.29 -13.49
C ASN A 167 -6.18 -5.08 -14.69
N GLU A 168 -6.47 -4.66 -15.92
CA GLU A 168 -5.92 -5.29 -17.13
C GLU A 168 -4.39 -5.16 -17.18
N VAL A 169 -3.84 -4.00 -16.79
CA VAL A 169 -2.38 -3.80 -16.71
C VAL A 169 -1.76 -4.65 -15.60
N GLN A 170 -2.44 -4.81 -14.46
CA GLN A 170 -1.97 -5.69 -13.39
C GLN A 170 -2.03 -7.18 -13.77
N GLU A 171 -3.06 -7.63 -14.47
CA GLU A 171 -3.14 -9.01 -14.96
C GLU A 171 -2.07 -9.29 -16.02
N LEU A 172 -1.79 -8.33 -16.90
CA LEU A 172 -0.68 -8.45 -17.86
C LEU A 172 0.67 -8.55 -17.16
N ALA A 173 0.92 -7.69 -16.17
CA ALA A 173 2.16 -7.71 -15.37
C ALA A 173 2.30 -8.99 -14.52
N ALA A 174 1.20 -9.52 -13.97
CA ALA A 174 1.19 -10.78 -13.23
C ALA A 174 1.45 -11.98 -14.16
N ASN A 175 0.89 -11.98 -15.38
CA ASN A 175 1.16 -12.99 -16.39
C ASN A 175 2.60 -12.94 -16.89
N GLU A 176 3.16 -11.76 -17.14
CA GLU A 176 4.58 -11.61 -17.48
C GLU A 176 5.48 -12.10 -16.34
N GLY A 177 5.17 -11.78 -15.09
CA GLY A 177 5.89 -12.30 -13.93
C GLY A 177 5.87 -13.83 -13.85
N SER A 178 4.74 -14.46 -14.13
CA SER A 178 4.61 -15.92 -14.17
C SER A 178 5.43 -16.55 -15.30
N LEU A 179 5.42 -15.96 -16.49
CA LEU A 179 6.22 -16.40 -17.64
C LEU A 179 7.73 -16.25 -17.37
N ILE A 180 8.15 -15.17 -16.71
CA ILE A 180 9.55 -14.96 -16.31
C ILE A 180 9.97 -16.03 -15.29
N HIS A 181 9.17 -16.35 -14.28
CA HIS A 181 9.46 -17.41 -13.32
C HIS A 181 9.57 -18.79 -13.97
N GLN A 182 8.68 -19.10 -14.90
CA GLN A 182 8.77 -20.36 -15.68
C GLN A 182 10.05 -20.41 -16.52
N ARG A 183 10.45 -19.30 -17.14
CA ARG A 183 11.68 -19.21 -17.92
C ARG A 183 12.93 -19.34 -17.07
N ILE A 184 12.95 -18.70 -15.89
CA ILE A 184 14.04 -18.85 -14.92
C ILE A 184 14.18 -20.31 -14.49
N SER A 185 13.09 -20.96 -14.10
CA SER A 185 13.12 -22.37 -13.69
C SER A 185 13.60 -23.31 -14.80
N ALA A 186 13.19 -23.06 -16.05
CA ALA A 186 13.70 -23.82 -17.19
C ALA A 186 15.21 -23.63 -17.42
N LEU A 187 15.69 -22.38 -17.32
CA LEU A 187 17.13 -22.07 -17.45
C LEU A 187 17.93 -22.68 -16.30
N GLU A 188 17.43 -22.68 -15.08
CA GLU A 188 18.09 -23.32 -13.94
C GLU A 188 18.24 -24.84 -14.15
N GLN A 189 17.23 -25.50 -14.71
CA GLN A 189 17.26 -26.92 -15.05
C GLN A 189 18.27 -27.21 -16.17
N GLU A 190 18.32 -26.35 -17.20
CA GLU A 190 19.27 -26.50 -18.31
C GLU A 190 20.73 -26.31 -17.82
N VAL A 191 20.98 -25.31 -16.95
CA VAL A 191 22.29 -25.10 -16.33
C VAL A 191 22.70 -26.30 -15.45
N ALA A 192 21.76 -26.86 -14.69
CA ALA A 192 22.05 -28.04 -13.87
C ALA A 192 22.43 -29.23 -14.74
N LEU A 193 21.70 -29.47 -15.85
CA LEU A 193 22.00 -30.53 -16.82
C LEU A 193 23.37 -30.33 -17.48
N LEU A 194 23.66 -29.12 -17.93
CA LEU A 194 24.97 -28.79 -18.54
C LEU A 194 26.13 -29.01 -17.58
N ARG A 195 25.97 -28.60 -16.29
CA ARG A 195 26.98 -28.87 -15.25
C ARG A 195 27.23 -30.36 -15.08
N GLN A 196 26.19 -31.18 -15.07
CA GLN A 196 26.31 -32.64 -14.95
C GLN A 196 27.03 -33.24 -16.14
N ILE A 197 26.76 -32.77 -17.36
CA ILE A 197 27.44 -33.22 -18.59
C ILE A 197 28.94 -32.85 -18.52
N VAL A 198 29.26 -31.60 -18.12
CA VAL A 198 30.66 -31.13 -17.97
C VAL A 198 31.38 -31.94 -16.92
N GLU A 199 30.73 -32.28 -15.82
CA GLU A 199 31.33 -33.07 -14.73
C GLU A 199 31.63 -34.51 -15.19
N ASN A 200 30.70 -35.13 -15.90
CA ASN A 200 30.86 -36.44 -16.50
C ASN A 200 32.02 -36.46 -17.54
N LEU A 201 32.05 -35.49 -18.44
CA LEU A 201 33.14 -35.35 -19.43
C LEU A 201 34.50 -35.13 -18.77
N SER A 202 34.54 -34.29 -17.69
CA SER A 202 35.79 -34.07 -16.94
C SER A 202 36.28 -35.35 -16.27
N GLN A 203 35.39 -36.19 -15.75
CA GLN A 203 35.73 -37.49 -15.19
C GLN A 203 36.25 -38.46 -16.26
N GLU A 204 35.59 -38.55 -17.44
CA GLU A 204 36.02 -39.39 -18.54
C GLU A 204 37.38 -38.97 -19.11
N LEU A 205 37.69 -37.70 -19.15
CA LEU A 205 38.95 -37.13 -19.64
C LEU A 205 40.08 -37.11 -18.60
N GLY A 206 39.81 -37.57 -17.39
CA GLY A 206 40.78 -37.57 -16.30
C GLY A 206 41.27 -36.20 -15.86
N LEU A 207 40.48 -35.13 -16.13
CA LEU A 207 40.74 -33.76 -15.74
C LEU A 207 40.29 -33.57 -14.29
N SER A 208 41.23 -33.53 -13.36
CA SER A 208 40.96 -33.15 -11.96
C SER A 208 40.43 -31.74 -11.93
N GLN A 209 39.33 -31.49 -11.26
CA GLN A 209 38.87 -30.12 -10.98
C GLN A 209 39.90 -29.39 -10.15
N PRO A 210 40.11 -28.06 -10.38
CA PRO A 210 40.98 -27.23 -9.56
C PRO A 210 40.41 -26.99 -8.18
#